data_f08f6c6f5f5ae74eae32def4b17bc766
#
_entry.id   f08f6c6f5f5ae74eae32def4b17bc766
#
_cell.length_a   1.000
_cell.length_b   1.000
_cell.length_c   1.000
_cell.angle_alpha   90.00
_cell.angle_beta   90.00
_cell.angle_gamma   90.00
#
_symmetry.space_group_name_H-M   'P 1'
#
loop_
_entity.id
_entity.type
_entity.pdbx_description
1 polymer ?
#
loop_
_entity_poly.entity_id
_entity_poly.type
_entity_poly.pdbx_seq_one_letter_code
_entity_poly.pdbx_strand_id
1 'polypeptide(L)'
;GTLRGLVCTELKNNEEVIASLYERILGRVSVHDVIHPITGEVIVRSGEEIREDAAKAIQDSPIESVEIRSVLTCESKKGVCAKCYGRNLATNRMVQKGEVVGVIAAQSIGEPGTQLTLRTFHVGGIASNIATENSITSKYDGILEIDELRAVEAVDEAVSYTHLTL
;
A
#
# COMPACT_ATOMS: atom_id res chain seq x y z
N GLY A 1 -23.01 1.26 10.69
CA GLY A 1 -22.56 1.17 9.30
C GLY A 1 -21.86 -0.15 9.03
N THR A 2 -21.94 -0.66 7.84
CA THR A 2 -21.21 -1.83 7.41
C THR A 2 -19.73 -1.62 7.66
N LEU A 3 -19.14 -2.50 8.46
CA LEU A 3 -17.70 -2.46 8.77
C LEU A 3 -16.92 -3.02 7.58
N ARG A 4 -16.81 -2.22 6.53
CA ARG A 4 -15.99 -2.56 5.38
C ARG A 4 -14.63 -1.89 5.54
N GLY A 5 -13.59 -2.68 5.58
CA GLY A 5 -12.21 -2.20 5.72
C GLY A 5 -11.37 -2.37 4.46
N LEU A 6 -10.10 -2.11 4.60
CA LEU A 6 -9.06 -2.46 3.63
C LEU A 6 -8.18 -3.55 4.22
N VAL A 7 -7.92 -4.57 3.44
CA VAL A 7 -6.97 -5.62 3.82
C VAL A 7 -5.57 -5.08 3.62
N CYS A 8 -4.79 -5.04 4.69
CA CYS A 8 -3.38 -4.67 4.69
C CYS A 8 -2.52 -5.92 4.80
N THR A 9 -1.57 -6.03 3.89
CA THR A 9 -0.53 -7.05 3.87
C THR A 9 0.83 -6.37 3.85
N GLU A 10 1.88 -7.08 4.09
CA GLU A 10 3.24 -6.60 3.87
C GLU A 10 3.43 -6.22 2.40
N LEU A 11 4.05 -5.07 2.15
CA LEU A 11 4.34 -4.62 0.78
C LEU A 11 5.74 -5.04 0.40
N LYS A 12 5.81 -5.96 -0.56
CA LYS A 12 7.08 -6.47 -1.11
C LYS A 12 7.20 -6.10 -2.59
N ASN A 13 8.41 -5.84 -3.02
CA ASN A 13 8.77 -5.75 -4.42
C ASN A 13 9.85 -6.81 -4.68
N ASN A 14 9.46 -7.88 -5.37
CA ASN A 14 10.25 -9.11 -5.50
C ASN A 14 10.62 -9.71 -4.12
N GLU A 15 11.90 -9.63 -3.70
CA GLU A 15 12.38 -10.12 -2.40
C GLU A 15 12.58 -9.01 -1.36
N GLU A 16 12.46 -7.74 -1.75
CA GLU A 16 12.67 -6.60 -0.88
C GLU A 16 11.36 -6.13 -0.23
N VAL A 17 11.37 -6.01 1.10
CA VAL A 17 10.24 -5.48 1.86
C VAL A 17 10.28 -3.95 1.79
N ILE A 18 9.32 -3.34 1.09
CA ILE A 18 9.20 -1.89 0.98
C ILE A 18 8.56 -1.30 2.24
N ALA A 19 7.51 -1.95 2.73
CA ALA A 19 6.82 -1.56 3.95
C ALA A 19 6.34 -2.79 4.71
N SER A 20 6.74 -2.89 5.97
CA SER A 20 6.34 -3.98 6.86
C SER A 20 4.85 -3.90 7.20
N LEU A 21 4.27 -5.02 7.60
CA LEU A 21 2.88 -5.04 8.08
C LEU A 21 2.73 -4.11 9.29
N TYR A 22 3.72 -4.08 10.19
CA TYR A 22 3.77 -3.17 11.35
C TYR A 22 3.56 -1.71 10.95
N GLU A 23 4.33 -1.20 10.00
CA GLU A 23 4.25 0.21 9.55
C GLU A 23 2.91 0.54 8.91
N ARG A 24 2.31 -0.43 8.23
CA ARG A 24 1.04 -0.23 7.52
C ARG A 24 -0.18 -0.22 8.43
N ILE A 25 -0.14 -0.93 9.55
CA ILE A 25 -1.27 -1.05 10.49
C ILE A 25 -1.16 -0.16 11.71
N LEU A 26 0.03 0.34 12.03
CA LEU A 26 0.28 1.18 13.20
C LEU A 26 -0.63 2.43 13.21
N GLY A 27 -1.32 2.64 14.33
CA GLY A 27 -2.24 3.78 14.51
C GLY A 27 -3.54 3.67 13.72
N ARG A 28 -3.79 2.55 13.04
CA ARG A 28 -5.06 2.25 12.38
C ARG A 28 -6.02 1.56 13.35
N VAL A 29 -7.28 1.52 12.97
CA VAL A 29 -8.33 0.86 13.75
C VAL A 29 -8.69 -0.45 13.07
N SER A 30 -8.69 -1.55 13.82
CA SER A 30 -9.08 -2.86 13.29
C SER A 30 -10.57 -2.92 12.99
N VAL A 31 -10.95 -3.64 11.92
CA VAL A 31 -12.34 -3.94 11.58
C VAL A 31 -12.85 -5.12 12.39
N HIS A 32 -12.05 -6.17 12.47
CA HIS A 32 -12.37 -7.42 13.19
C HIS A 32 -11.41 -7.64 14.35
N ASP A 33 -11.75 -8.57 15.22
CA ASP A 33 -10.83 -9.04 16.25
C ASP A 33 -9.62 -9.69 15.58
N VAL A 34 -8.42 -9.24 15.95
CA VAL A 34 -7.16 -9.84 15.50
C VAL A 34 -6.74 -10.85 16.56
N ILE A 35 -6.79 -12.12 16.18
CA ILE A 35 -6.54 -13.26 17.09
C ILE A 35 -5.21 -13.90 16.68
N HIS A 36 -4.37 -14.17 17.66
CA HIS A 36 -3.13 -14.90 17.43
C HIS A 36 -3.43 -16.35 17.03
N PRO A 37 -2.99 -16.82 15.84
CA PRO A 37 -3.45 -18.11 15.29
C PRO A 37 -2.99 -19.32 16.09
N ILE A 38 -1.91 -19.21 16.85
CA ILE A 38 -1.35 -20.33 17.63
C ILE A 38 -1.90 -20.33 19.07
N THR A 39 -1.91 -19.15 19.73
CA THR A 39 -2.31 -19.04 21.13
C THR A 39 -3.81 -18.86 21.32
N GLY A 40 -4.53 -18.40 20.29
CA GLY A 40 -5.95 -18.05 20.36
C GLY A 40 -6.22 -16.77 21.17
N GLU A 41 -5.19 -16.04 21.57
CA GLU A 41 -5.33 -14.80 22.31
C GLU A 41 -5.74 -13.66 21.39
N VAL A 42 -6.64 -12.79 21.85
CA VAL A 42 -7.05 -11.59 21.12
C VAL A 42 -5.99 -10.50 21.31
N ILE A 43 -5.27 -10.16 20.25
CA ILE A 43 -4.25 -9.11 20.26
C ILE A 43 -4.91 -7.72 20.20
N VAL A 44 -5.90 -7.55 19.30
CA VAL A 44 -6.65 -6.29 19.14
C VAL A 44 -8.12 -6.63 18.94
N ARG A 45 -9.00 -5.91 19.61
CA ARG A 45 -10.45 -6.06 19.41
C ARG A 45 -10.94 -5.21 18.24
N SER A 46 -12.06 -5.63 17.68
CA SER A 46 -12.78 -4.87 16.66
C SER A 46 -13.07 -3.43 17.10
N GLY A 47 -12.72 -2.48 16.28
CA GLY A 47 -12.91 -1.04 16.54
C GLY A 47 -11.93 -0.41 17.52
N GLU A 48 -10.90 -1.12 17.95
CA GLU A 48 -9.77 -0.59 18.73
C GLU A 48 -8.62 -0.16 17.84
N GLU A 49 -7.83 0.79 18.35
CA GLU A 49 -6.61 1.26 17.71
C GLU A 49 -5.50 0.23 17.87
N ILE A 50 -4.81 -0.06 16.79
CA ILE A 50 -3.62 -0.90 16.78
C ILE A 50 -2.44 -0.05 17.23
N ARG A 51 -2.04 -0.21 18.48
CA ARG A 51 -0.90 0.47 19.09
C ARG A 51 0.39 -0.27 18.81
N GLU A 52 1.50 0.34 19.23
CA GLU A 52 2.85 -0.17 19.00
C GLU A 52 3.04 -1.61 19.45
N ASP A 53 2.60 -1.92 20.68
CA ASP A 53 2.73 -3.27 21.28
C ASP A 53 1.95 -4.30 20.47
N ALA A 54 0.70 -3.97 20.12
CA ALA A 54 -0.16 -4.83 19.34
C ALA A 54 0.35 -4.99 17.89
N ALA A 55 0.81 -3.92 17.26
CA ALA A 55 1.35 -3.97 15.91
C ALA A 55 2.62 -4.84 15.86
N LYS A 56 3.47 -4.77 16.89
CA LYS A 56 4.64 -5.62 17.02
C LYS A 56 4.26 -7.09 17.24
N ALA A 57 3.29 -7.36 18.11
CA ALA A 57 2.79 -8.71 18.35
C ALA A 57 2.19 -9.32 17.07
N ILE A 58 1.52 -8.53 16.23
CA ILE A 58 1.01 -8.96 14.92
C ILE A 58 2.17 -9.26 13.97
N GLN A 59 3.18 -8.41 13.91
CA GLN A 59 4.35 -8.60 13.04
C GLN A 59 5.15 -9.84 13.42
N ASP A 60 5.27 -10.15 14.72
CA ASP A 60 6.00 -11.30 15.25
C ASP A 60 5.19 -12.61 15.14
N SER A 61 3.89 -12.51 14.82
CA SER A 61 2.98 -13.63 14.63
C SER A 61 2.92 -14.06 13.16
N PRO A 62 2.43 -15.26 12.85
CA PRO A 62 2.24 -15.72 11.46
C PRO A 62 1.00 -15.11 10.78
N ILE A 63 0.61 -13.89 11.17
CA ILE A 63 -0.50 -13.16 10.55
C ILE A 63 0.03 -12.41 9.34
N GLU A 64 -0.46 -12.76 8.15
CA GLU A 64 -0.03 -12.15 6.90
C GLU A 64 -0.86 -10.91 6.51
N SER A 65 -2.09 -10.83 7.01
CA SER A 65 -3.01 -9.76 6.63
C SER A 65 -3.90 -9.33 7.79
N VAL A 66 -4.19 -8.03 7.84
CA VAL A 66 -5.10 -7.42 8.82
C VAL A 66 -6.08 -6.51 8.10
N GLU A 67 -7.37 -6.61 8.40
CA GLU A 67 -8.37 -5.70 7.87
C GLU A 67 -8.50 -4.48 8.78
N ILE A 68 -8.17 -3.32 8.23
CA ILE A 68 -8.19 -2.04 8.93
C ILE A 68 -9.27 -1.11 8.40
N ARG A 69 -9.77 -0.22 9.23
CA ARG A 69 -10.66 0.86 8.80
C ARG A 69 -9.89 1.90 7.98
N SER A 70 -10.55 2.43 6.96
CA SER A 70 -9.96 3.40 6.04
C SER A 70 -10.89 4.56 5.77
N VAL A 71 -10.31 5.71 5.42
CA VAL A 71 -11.05 6.88 4.93
C VAL A 71 -11.75 6.58 3.61
N LEU A 72 -11.20 5.68 2.79
CA LEU A 72 -11.75 5.30 1.49
C LEU A 72 -13.06 4.52 1.58
N THR A 73 -13.25 3.80 2.68
CA THR A 73 -14.45 2.99 2.94
C THR A 73 -15.37 3.59 3.97
N CYS A 74 -15.10 4.83 4.39
CA CYS A 74 -15.91 5.52 5.40
C CYS A 74 -17.25 5.97 4.83
N GLU A 75 -18.34 5.51 5.42
CA GLU A 75 -19.72 5.85 5.02
C GLU A 75 -20.29 7.09 5.74
N SER A 76 -19.44 7.86 6.41
CA SER A 76 -19.88 9.07 7.09
C SER A 76 -20.39 10.11 6.08
N LYS A 77 -21.58 10.65 6.31
CA LYS A 77 -22.19 11.64 5.41
C LYS A 77 -21.51 13.01 5.43
N LYS A 78 -20.85 13.36 6.54
CA LYS A 78 -20.14 14.64 6.71
C LYS A 78 -18.72 14.38 7.18
N GLY A 79 -17.76 14.52 6.27
CA GLY A 79 -16.38 14.28 6.56
C GLY A 79 -16.05 12.79 6.78
N VAL A 80 -14.98 12.51 7.52
CA VAL A 80 -14.50 11.18 7.85
C VAL A 80 -14.64 10.93 9.35
N CYS A 81 -15.05 9.75 9.75
CA CYS A 81 -15.14 9.43 11.18
C CYS A 81 -13.73 9.22 11.78
N ALA A 82 -13.56 9.52 13.06
CA ALA A 82 -12.28 9.41 13.76
C ALA A 82 -11.65 8.02 13.66
N LYS A 83 -12.45 6.95 13.77
CA LYS A 83 -11.96 5.58 13.66
C LYS A 83 -11.48 5.20 12.26
N CYS A 84 -12.10 5.74 11.19
CA CYS A 84 -11.65 5.49 9.82
C CYS A 84 -10.38 6.29 9.48
N TYR A 85 -10.22 7.46 10.08
CA TYR A 85 -8.99 8.23 9.94
C TYR A 85 -7.85 7.63 10.75
N GLY A 86 -8.11 7.29 12.02
CA GLY A 86 -7.13 6.71 12.93
C GLY A 86 -6.34 7.73 13.71
N ARG A 87 -5.06 7.47 13.91
CA ARG A 87 -4.15 8.29 14.72
C ARG A 87 -3.73 9.55 13.97
N ASN A 88 -3.69 10.67 14.69
CA ASN A 88 -3.03 11.88 14.23
C ASN A 88 -1.52 11.73 14.47
N LEU A 89 -0.74 11.75 13.40
CA LEU A 89 0.71 11.52 13.43
C LEU A 89 1.50 12.61 14.15
N ALA A 90 0.95 13.82 14.24
CA ALA A 90 1.61 14.93 14.94
C ALA A 90 1.54 14.79 16.47
N THR A 91 0.39 14.28 16.97
CA THR A 91 0.13 14.17 18.42
C THR A 91 0.26 12.74 18.94
N ASN A 92 0.37 11.75 18.06
CA ASN A 92 0.35 10.32 18.36
C ASN A 92 -0.88 9.86 19.16
N ARG A 93 -2.00 10.56 18.97
CA ARG A 93 -3.28 10.24 19.60
C ARG A 93 -4.37 10.09 18.53
N MET A 94 -5.42 9.39 18.90
CA MET A 94 -6.62 9.31 18.05
C MET A 94 -7.08 10.72 17.67
N VAL A 95 -7.39 10.90 16.37
CA VAL A 95 -7.89 12.17 15.84
C VAL A 95 -9.15 12.62 16.59
N GLN A 96 -9.24 13.91 16.89
CA GLN A 96 -10.38 14.49 17.57
C GLN A 96 -11.42 14.99 16.56
N LYS A 97 -12.67 15.04 17.00
CA LYS A 97 -13.75 15.62 16.19
C LYS A 97 -13.48 17.12 15.97
N GLY A 98 -13.58 17.57 14.74
CA GLY A 98 -13.37 18.97 14.35
C GLY A 98 -11.99 19.24 13.75
N GLU A 99 -11.08 18.27 13.71
CA GLU A 99 -9.83 18.43 12.97
C GLU A 99 -10.06 18.53 11.47
N VAL A 100 -9.39 19.47 10.81
CA VAL A 100 -9.54 19.80 9.39
C VAL A 100 -8.58 18.96 8.54
N VAL A 101 -8.58 17.67 8.73
CA VAL A 101 -7.62 16.73 8.13
C VAL A 101 -7.57 16.79 6.61
N GLY A 102 -8.71 16.96 5.96
CA GLY A 102 -8.79 17.07 4.50
C GLY A 102 -8.15 18.35 3.96
N VAL A 103 -8.36 19.48 4.64
CA VAL A 103 -7.76 20.76 4.25
C VAL A 103 -6.24 20.72 4.45
N ILE A 104 -5.77 20.17 5.56
CA ILE A 104 -4.33 20.00 5.84
C ILE A 104 -3.67 19.14 4.76
N ALA A 105 -4.30 18.01 4.39
CA ALA A 105 -3.81 17.14 3.34
C ALA A 105 -3.79 17.87 1.98
N ALA A 106 -4.86 18.57 1.63
CA ALA A 106 -4.95 19.29 0.36
C ALA A 106 -3.89 20.39 0.25
N GLN A 107 -3.64 21.14 1.31
CA GLN A 107 -2.60 22.18 1.36
C GLN A 107 -1.20 21.57 1.24
N SER A 108 -0.93 20.47 1.95
CA SER A 108 0.37 19.79 1.92
C SER A 108 0.69 19.21 0.54
N ILE A 109 -0.30 18.78 -0.21
CA ILE A 109 -0.16 18.25 -1.58
C ILE A 109 -0.12 19.39 -2.60
N GLY A 110 -0.96 20.40 -2.42
CA GLY A 110 -1.16 21.49 -3.40
C GLY A 110 -0.04 22.51 -3.41
N GLU A 111 0.55 22.83 -2.25
CA GLU A 111 1.62 23.82 -2.17
C GLU A 111 2.86 23.39 -3.00
N PRO A 112 3.49 22.23 -2.79
CA PRO A 112 4.59 21.80 -3.62
C PRO A 112 4.16 21.41 -5.05
N GLY A 113 2.89 21.03 -5.26
CA GLY A 113 2.35 20.69 -6.57
C GLY A 113 2.48 21.80 -7.60
N THR A 114 2.23 23.04 -7.21
CA THR A 114 2.41 24.20 -8.10
C THR A 114 3.88 24.45 -8.45
N GLN A 115 4.81 24.20 -7.56
CA GLN A 115 6.25 24.30 -7.80
C GLN A 115 6.75 23.17 -8.71
N LEU A 116 6.24 21.95 -8.53
CA LEU A 116 6.59 20.80 -9.35
C LEU A 116 6.11 20.93 -10.79
N THR A 117 4.92 21.49 -11.04
CA THR A 117 4.44 21.74 -12.40
C THR A 117 5.29 22.76 -13.15
N LEU A 118 5.80 23.78 -12.49
CA LEU A 118 6.73 24.74 -13.09
C LEU A 118 8.09 24.11 -13.44
N ARG A 119 8.53 23.10 -12.69
CA ARG A 119 9.79 22.39 -12.96
C ARG A 119 9.63 21.25 -13.97
N THR A 120 8.50 20.57 -14.02
CA THR A 120 8.29 19.45 -14.95
C THR A 120 8.05 19.87 -16.39
N PHE A 121 7.64 21.12 -16.66
CA PHE A 121 7.61 21.66 -18.02
C PHE A 121 9.00 21.83 -18.62
N HIS A 122 10.05 21.90 -17.81
CA HIS A 122 11.43 22.02 -18.27
C HIS A 122 12.21 20.69 -18.27
N VAL A 123 11.71 19.67 -17.62
CA VAL A 123 12.30 18.32 -17.59
C VAL A 123 11.28 17.36 -18.20
N GLY A 124 11.19 17.38 -19.52
CA GLY A 124 10.44 16.38 -20.25
C GLY A 124 10.99 14.99 -19.89
N GLY A 125 10.17 14.12 -19.30
CA GLY A 125 10.44 12.71 -19.32
C GLY A 125 10.87 12.02 -18.02
N ILE A 126 10.37 12.39 -16.86
CA ILE A 126 10.54 11.52 -15.66
C ILE A 126 9.46 10.43 -15.56
N ALA A 127 8.54 10.37 -16.51
CA ALA A 127 7.59 9.26 -16.61
C ALA A 127 8.19 7.95 -17.19
N SER A 128 9.46 7.94 -17.56
CA SER A 128 10.08 6.79 -18.23
C SER A 128 10.98 5.93 -17.36
N ASN A 129 11.08 6.18 -16.07
CA ASN A 129 11.88 5.33 -15.17
C ASN A 129 11.04 4.42 -14.27
N ILE A 130 9.85 4.03 -14.71
CA ILE A 130 9.43 2.67 -14.44
C ILE A 130 10.16 1.86 -15.52
N ALA A 131 11.41 1.54 -15.26
CA ALA A 131 12.07 0.46 -15.96
C ALA A 131 11.26 -0.80 -15.58
N THR A 132 10.24 -1.10 -16.36
CA THR A 132 9.78 -2.46 -16.50
C THR A 132 11.05 -3.20 -16.84
N GLU A 133 11.47 -4.12 -15.97
CA GLU A 133 12.55 -5.03 -16.30
C GLU A 133 12.10 -5.76 -17.57
N ASN A 134 12.61 -5.30 -18.71
CA ASN A 134 12.31 -5.90 -20.01
C ASN A 134 13.15 -7.16 -20.24
N SER A 135 13.78 -7.69 -19.20
CA SER A 135 14.61 -8.88 -19.26
C SER A 135 14.37 -9.78 -18.06
N ILE A 136 14.23 -11.04 -18.31
CA ILE A 136 14.19 -12.10 -17.30
C ILE A 136 15.51 -12.86 -17.40
N THR A 137 16.27 -12.85 -16.32
CA THR A 137 17.54 -13.56 -16.23
C THR A 137 17.33 -14.89 -15.51
N SER A 138 17.69 -16.00 -16.17
CA SER A 138 17.66 -17.31 -15.51
C SER A 138 18.74 -17.41 -14.47
N LYS A 139 18.42 -17.95 -13.28
CA LYS A 139 19.36 -18.25 -12.21
C LYS A 139 20.14 -19.55 -12.42
N TYR A 140 19.71 -20.39 -13.35
CA TYR A 140 20.27 -21.71 -13.61
C TYR A 140 20.47 -21.93 -15.10
N ASP A 141 21.43 -22.78 -15.46
CA ASP A 141 21.63 -23.23 -16.84
C ASP A 141 20.48 -24.17 -17.23
N GLY A 142 19.88 -23.95 -18.40
CA GLY A 142 18.74 -24.71 -18.88
C GLY A 142 18.44 -24.44 -20.35
N ILE A 143 17.46 -25.13 -20.86
CA ILE A 143 16.93 -24.93 -22.22
C ILE A 143 15.70 -24.03 -22.08
N LEU A 144 15.73 -22.90 -22.80
CA LEU A 144 14.58 -22.01 -22.88
C LEU A 144 13.57 -22.55 -23.89
N GLU A 145 12.38 -22.84 -23.43
CA GLU A 145 11.24 -23.19 -24.27
C GLU A 145 10.21 -22.08 -24.17
N ILE A 146 9.79 -21.55 -25.32
CA ILE A 146 8.84 -20.42 -25.39
C ILE A 146 7.61 -20.95 -26.12
N ASP A 147 6.50 -20.98 -25.39
CA ASP A 147 5.20 -21.32 -25.94
C ASP A 147 4.50 -20.03 -26.43
N GLU A 148 3.98 -20.04 -27.65
CA GLU A 148 3.29 -18.91 -28.30
C GLU A 148 4.11 -17.61 -28.42
N LEU A 149 5.25 -17.64 -29.09
CA LEU A 149 6.01 -16.44 -29.44
C LEU A 149 5.19 -15.55 -30.39
N ARG A 150 4.81 -14.35 -29.90
CA ARG A 150 4.26 -13.29 -30.75
C ARG A 150 5.36 -12.31 -31.13
N ALA A 151 5.80 -12.34 -32.38
CA ALA A 151 6.73 -11.37 -32.92
C ALA A 151 5.96 -10.35 -33.77
N VAL A 152 6.26 -9.07 -33.57
CA VAL A 152 5.75 -7.97 -34.41
C VAL A 152 6.95 -7.30 -35.06
N GLU A 153 6.96 -7.25 -36.39
CA GLU A 153 7.97 -6.50 -37.11
C GLU A 153 7.65 -5.02 -37.06
N ALA A 154 8.56 -4.23 -36.46
CA ALA A 154 8.52 -2.77 -36.58
C ALA A 154 9.15 -2.35 -37.91
N VAL A 155 8.73 -1.20 -38.44
CA VAL A 155 9.14 -0.72 -39.76
C VAL A 155 10.65 -0.52 -39.87
N ASP A 156 11.37 -0.34 -38.78
CA ASP A 156 12.80 -0.08 -38.72
C ASP A 156 13.63 -1.07 -37.90
N GLU A 157 13.01 -1.86 -37.01
CA GLU A 157 13.69 -2.91 -36.23
C GLU A 157 12.69 -3.99 -35.79
N ALA A 158 13.09 -5.26 -35.83
CA ALA A 158 12.28 -6.36 -35.33
C ALA A 158 12.20 -6.31 -33.80
N VAL A 159 11.04 -5.95 -33.26
CA VAL A 159 10.77 -6.00 -31.83
C VAL A 159 9.95 -7.26 -31.54
N SER A 160 10.51 -8.19 -30.80
CA SER A 160 9.79 -9.38 -30.33
C SER A 160 9.16 -9.09 -28.97
N TYR A 161 7.86 -9.30 -28.86
CA TYR A 161 7.14 -9.32 -27.59
C TYR A 161 6.90 -10.76 -27.19
N THR A 162 7.53 -11.17 -26.10
CA THR A 162 7.25 -12.47 -25.47
C THR A 162 6.35 -12.28 -24.26
N HIS A 163 5.21 -12.94 -24.23
CA HIS A 163 4.38 -13.08 -23.05
C HIS A 163 4.77 -14.39 -22.37
N LEU A 164 5.54 -14.29 -21.28
CA LEU A 164 5.83 -15.42 -20.41
C LEU A 164 4.68 -15.59 -19.42
N THR A 165 3.93 -16.66 -19.54
CA THR A 165 3.08 -17.20 -18.48
C THR A 165 3.90 -18.21 -17.70
N LEU A 166 4.17 -17.89 -16.44
CA LEU A 166 4.75 -18.83 -15.47
C LEU A 166 3.65 -19.73 -14.91
#